data_9f036b0c742d7ff2d9153836baa86f00
#
_entry.id   9f036b0c742d7ff2d9153836baa86f00
#
_cell.length_a   1.000
_cell.length_b   1.000
_cell.length_c   1.000
_cell.angle_alpha   90.00
_cell.angle_beta   90.00
_cell.angle_gamma   90.00
#
_symmetry.space_group_name_H-M   'P 1'
#
loop_
_entity.id
_entity.type
_entity.pdbx_description
1 polymer ?
#
loop_
_entity_poly.entity_id
_entity_poly.type
_entity_poly.pdbx_seq_one_letter_code
_entity_poly.pdbx_strand_id
1 'polypeptide(L)'
;MDYDELCKKILELDSKIRFAGVVNTSGVLVANKNQEGVEQYLSPPEFAMSLHYSKLEWEKSQNLSHKIGNERASVVEYDKVTLISIPLDNRSLFVASIEPNEDYFKMILKIKPLILNILKE
;
A
#
# COMPACT_ATOMS: atom_id res chain seq x y z
N MET A 1 -9.89 -10.48 10.18
CA MET A 1 -8.62 -9.80 9.86
C MET A 1 -8.66 -8.36 10.37
N ASP A 2 -7.66 -7.97 11.13
CA ASP A 2 -7.61 -6.62 11.69
C ASP A 2 -6.66 -5.75 10.87
N TYR A 3 -7.22 -5.06 9.89
CA TYR A 3 -6.43 -4.18 9.01
C TYR A 3 -5.95 -2.92 9.73
N ASP A 4 -6.67 -2.45 10.75
CA ASP A 4 -6.21 -1.30 11.54
C ASP A 4 -4.95 -1.65 12.30
N GLU A 5 -4.88 -2.83 12.89
CA GLU A 5 -3.68 -3.31 13.57
C GLU A 5 -2.53 -3.51 12.59
N LEU A 6 -2.82 -4.02 11.39
CA LEU A 6 -1.81 -4.15 10.33
C LEU A 6 -1.18 -2.79 10.00
N CYS A 7 -2.01 -1.77 9.75
CA CYS A 7 -1.52 -0.44 9.42
C CYS A 7 -0.66 0.15 10.54
N LYS A 8 -1.09 -0.03 11.80
CA LYS A 8 -0.33 0.40 12.97
C LYS A 8 1.06 -0.25 13.01
N LYS A 9 1.10 -1.57 12.88
CA LYS A 9 2.35 -2.33 12.92
C LYS A 9 3.29 -1.95 11.77
N ILE A 10 2.75 -1.71 10.59
CA ILE A 10 3.53 -1.28 9.43
C ILE A 10 4.22 0.06 9.71
N LEU A 11 3.49 1.04 10.25
CA LEU A 11 4.08 2.35 10.55
C LEU A 11 5.16 2.27 11.64
N GLU A 12 5.06 1.30 12.55
CA GLU A 12 6.05 1.09 13.60
C GLU A 12 7.35 0.47 13.08
N LEU A 13 7.34 -0.13 11.88
CA LEU A 13 8.53 -0.75 11.29
C LEU A 13 9.63 0.25 10.99
N ASP A 14 9.26 1.43 10.54
CA ASP A 14 10.23 2.41 10.05
C ASP A 14 9.59 3.80 10.01
N SER A 15 10.28 4.79 10.57
CA SER A 15 9.80 6.19 10.56
C SER A 15 9.71 6.78 9.16
N LYS A 16 10.33 6.16 8.18
CA LYS A 16 10.26 6.59 6.78
C LYS A 16 8.99 6.17 6.08
N ILE A 17 8.17 5.33 6.68
CA ILE A 17 6.84 5.00 6.17
C ILE A 17 5.90 6.14 6.60
N ARG A 18 5.29 6.80 5.61
CA ARG A 18 4.47 8.00 5.83
C ARG A 18 3.00 7.66 6.07
N PHE A 19 2.52 6.62 5.38
CA PHE A 19 1.12 6.23 5.38
C PHE A 19 1.02 4.74 5.10
N ALA A 20 0.03 4.10 5.71
CA ALA A 20 -0.33 2.71 5.42
C ALA A 20 -1.86 2.62 5.36
N GLY A 21 -2.38 1.87 4.38
CA GLY A 21 -3.81 1.71 4.23
C GLY A 21 -4.18 0.44 3.48
N VAL A 22 -5.46 0.10 3.54
CA VAL A 22 -6.03 -1.04 2.81
C VAL A 22 -7.24 -0.54 2.03
N VAL A 23 -7.25 -0.84 0.74
CA VAL A 23 -8.30 -0.42 -0.21
C VAL A 23 -9.04 -1.66 -0.68
N ASN A 24 -10.37 -1.61 -0.73
CA ASN A 24 -11.18 -2.69 -1.25
C ASN A 24 -11.39 -2.57 -2.78
N THR A 25 -12.14 -3.51 -3.35
CA THR A 25 -12.40 -3.54 -4.80
C THR A 25 -13.23 -2.35 -5.31
N SER A 26 -13.91 -1.65 -4.42
CA SER A 26 -14.64 -0.42 -4.78
C SER A 26 -13.77 0.84 -4.72
N GLY A 27 -12.49 0.68 -4.39
CA GLY A 27 -11.58 1.82 -4.24
C GLY A 27 -11.77 2.56 -2.92
N VAL A 28 -12.45 1.97 -1.96
CA VAL A 28 -12.71 2.58 -0.65
C VAL A 28 -11.63 2.16 0.33
N LEU A 29 -11.12 3.14 1.05
CA LEU A 29 -10.13 2.94 2.11
C LEU A 29 -10.85 2.37 3.34
N VAL A 30 -10.58 1.09 3.64
CA VAL A 30 -11.24 0.39 4.76
C VAL A 30 -10.43 0.43 6.05
N ALA A 31 -9.16 0.76 5.96
CA ALA A 31 -8.28 0.98 7.11
C ALA A 31 -7.14 1.88 6.68
N ASN A 32 -6.68 2.75 7.55
CA ASN A 32 -5.53 3.60 7.25
C ASN A 32 -4.93 4.20 8.51
N LYS A 33 -3.66 4.60 8.39
CA LYS A 33 -2.98 5.35 9.43
C LYS A 33 -1.87 6.20 8.80
N ASN A 34 -1.70 7.41 9.32
CA ASN A 34 -0.61 8.30 8.93
C ASN A 34 0.46 8.30 10.00
N GLN A 35 1.72 8.43 9.57
CA GLN A 35 2.83 8.66 10.47
C GLN A 35 2.68 10.05 11.10
N GLU A 36 3.06 10.18 12.37
CA GLU A 36 3.01 11.47 13.06
C GLU A 36 3.97 12.47 12.42
N GLY A 37 3.53 13.73 12.34
CA GLY A 37 4.37 14.84 11.89
C GLY A 37 4.64 14.91 10.40
N VAL A 38 4.04 14.03 9.58
CA VAL A 38 4.26 14.09 8.13
C VAL A 38 3.34 15.14 7.49
N GLU A 39 3.90 15.86 6.51
CA GLU A 39 3.13 16.81 5.72
C GLU A 39 2.25 16.07 4.72
N GLN A 40 1.00 16.48 4.58
CA GLN A 40 0.08 15.93 3.60
C GLN A 40 0.20 16.74 2.31
N TYR A 41 0.76 16.14 1.25
CA TYR A 41 0.96 16.83 -0.02
C TYR A 41 -0.31 16.93 -0.87
N LEU A 42 -1.21 15.95 -0.72
CA LEU A 42 -2.42 15.87 -1.54
C LEU A 42 -3.63 16.38 -0.77
N SER A 43 -4.52 17.08 -1.47
CA SER A 43 -5.85 17.39 -0.94
C SER A 43 -6.66 16.10 -0.80
N PRO A 44 -7.74 16.08 0.00
CA PRO A 44 -8.59 14.88 0.09
C PRO A 44 -9.08 14.33 -1.27
N PRO A 45 -9.56 15.16 -2.22
CA PRO A 45 -9.92 14.64 -3.55
C PRO A 45 -8.75 14.06 -4.33
N GLU A 46 -7.57 14.68 -4.24
CA GLU A 46 -6.36 14.19 -4.90
C GLU A 46 -5.90 12.86 -4.30
N PHE A 47 -5.99 12.73 -2.97
CA PHE A 47 -5.67 11.49 -2.27
C PHE A 47 -6.60 10.36 -2.73
N ALA A 48 -7.91 10.61 -2.77
CA ALA A 48 -8.88 9.65 -3.25
C ALA A 48 -8.58 9.22 -4.70
N MET A 49 -8.16 10.17 -5.55
CA MET A 49 -7.76 9.90 -6.92
C MET A 49 -6.53 8.98 -6.97
N SER A 50 -5.54 9.20 -6.09
CA SER A 50 -4.35 8.35 -6.05
C SER A 50 -4.67 6.91 -5.67
N LEU A 51 -5.60 6.71 -4.76
CA LEU A 51 -6.08 5.37 -4.38
C LEU A 51 -6.80 4.69 -5.55
N HIS A 52 -7.61 5.46 -6.27
CA HIS A 52 -8.32 4.96 -7.45
C HIS A 52 -7.34 4.52 -8.54
N TYR A 53 -6.28 5.26 -8.77
CA TYR A 53 -5.25 4.89 -9.74
C TYR A 53 -4.54 3.60 -9.33
N SER A 54 -4.21 3.44 -8.06
CA SER A 54 -3.58 2.21 -7.55
C SER A 54 -4.49 1.00 -7.79
N LYS A 55 -5.78 1.15 -7.52
CA LYS A 55 -6.79 0.12 -7.76
C LYS A 55 -6.86 -0.24 -9.25
N LEU A 56 -6.90 0.76 -10.14
CA LEU A 56 -6.97 0.54 -11.59
C LEU A 56 -5.75 -0.23 -12.11
N GLU A 57 -4.56 0.13 -11.65
CA GLU A 57 -3.33 -0.58 -12.05
C GLU A 57 -3.37 -2.04 -11.59
N TRP A 58 -3.84 -2.28 -10.38
CA TRP A 58 -4.01 -3.64 -9.88
C TRP A 58 -5.00 -4.44 -10.73
N GLU A 59 -6.16 -3.86 -11.04
CA GLU A 59 -7.16 -4.51 -11.90
C GLU A 59 -6.60 -4.85 -13.28
N LYS A 60 -5.84 -3.93 -13.88
CA LYS A 60 -5.19 -4.15 -15.17
C LYS A 60 -4.20 -5.30 -15.12
N SER A 61 -3.44 -5.41 -14.03
CA SER A 61 -2.45 -6.47 -13.88
C SER A 61 -3.10 -7.86 -13.87
N GLN A 62 -4.35 -7.97 -13.42
CA GLN A 62 -5.07 -9.23 -13.39
C GLN A 62 -5.33 -9.80 -14.78
N ASN A 63 -5.35 -8.95 -15.82
CA ASN A 63 -5.51 -9.41 -17.19
C ASN A 63 -4.34 -10.25 -17.70
N LEU A 64 -3.19 -10.15 -17.03
CA LEU A 64 -1.98 -10.89 -17.40
C LEU A 64 -1.72 -12.08 -16.47
N SER A 65 -2.49 -12.21 -15.39
CA SER A 65 -2.23 -13.20 -14.33
C SER A 65 -2.29 -14.64 -14.83
N HIS A 66 -3.10 -14.92 -15.84
CA HIS A 66 -3.22 -16.27 -16.41
C HIS A 66 -1.95 -16.72 -17.15
N LYS A 67 -1.06 -15.81 -17.50
CA LYS A 67 0.19 -16.11 -18.18
C LYS A 67 1.42 -15.98 -17.29
N ILE A 68 1.47 -14.94 -16.46
CA ILE A 68 2.68 -14.62 -15.68
C ILE A 68 2.46 -14.65 -14.18
N GLY A 69 1.26 -15.03 -13.74
CA GLY A 69 0.93 -15.10 -12.31
C GLY A 69 0.41 -13.78 -11.77
N ASN A 70 0.01 -13.78 -10.52
CA ASN A 70 -0.57 -12.62 -9.87
C ASN A 70 0.51 -11.56 -9.58
N GLU A 71 0.11 -10.29 -9.67
CA GLU A 71 0.96 -9.20 -9.22
C GLU A 71 1.29 -9.37 -7.73
N ARG A 72 2.55 -9.19 -7.38
CA ARG A 72 3.02 -9.33 -6.00
C ARG A 72 3.31 -8.00 -5.34
N ALA A 73 3.67 -6.98 -6.11
CA ALA A 73 3.92 -5.63 -5.63
C ALA A 73 4.02 -4.69 -6.80
N SER A 74 3.72 -3.41 -6.59
CA SER A 74 4.05 -2.35 -7.53
C SER A 74 4.65 -1.16 -6.79
N VAL A 75 5.52 -0.42 -7.46
CA VAL A 75 6.21 0.74 -6.90
C VAL A 75 6.12 1.89 -7.90
N VAL A 76 5.74 3.06 -7.42
CA VAL A 76 5.73 4.28 -8.23
C VAL A 76 6.54 5.34 -7.48
N GLU A 77 7.63 5.79 -8.09
CA GLU A 77 8.49 6.80 -7.50
C GLU A 77 8.08 8.19 -7.99
N TYR A 78 7.75 9.07 -7.05
CA TYR A 78 7.59 10.50 -7.30
C TYR A 78 8.77 11.24 -6.66
N ASP A 79 8.91 12.50 -6.98
CA ASP A 79 9.99 13.33 -6.41
C ASP A 79 9.91 13.42 -4.88
N LYS A 80 8.70 13.46 -4.34
CA LYS A 80 8.48 13.70 -2.91
C LYS A 80 8.06 12.46 -2.12
N VAL A 81 7.56 11.43 -2.77
CA VAL A 81 7.12 10.19 -2.12
C VAL A 81 7.31 9.02 -3.07
N THR A 82 7.45 7.83 -2.50
CA THR A 82 7.37 6.57 -3.25
C THR A 82 6.13 5.82 -2.76
N LEU A 83 5.31 5.35 -3.70
CA LEU A 83 4.10 4.59 -3.40
C LEU A 83 4.37 3.10 -3.62
N ILE A 84 3.93 2.29 -2.65
CA ILE A 84 4.05 0.83 -2.71
C ILE A 84 2.65 0.25 -2.60
N SER A 85 2.32 -0.69 -3.49
CA SER A 85 1.05 -1.41 -3.46
C SER A 85 1.33 -2.91 -3.44
N ILE A 86 0.65 -3.63 -2.53
CA ILE A 86 0.83 -5.09 -2.37
C ILE A 86 -0.56 -5.70 -2.27
N PRO A 87 -0.99 -6.53 -3.25
CA PRO A 87 -2.27 -7.23 -3.14
C PRO A 87 -2.26 -8.15 -1.92
N LEU A 88 -3.32 -8.08 -1.12
CA LEU A 88 -3.49 -8.96 0.05
C LEU A 88 -4.17 -10.26 -0.37
N ASP A 89 -5.21 -10.13 -1.17
CA ASP A 89 -6.00 -11.23 -1.73
C ASP A 89 -6.69 -10.69 -3.00
N ASN A 90 -7.72 -11.37 -3.50
CA ASN A 90 -8.45 -10.92 -4.68
C ASN A 90 -9.38 -9.72 -4.40
N ARG A 91 -9.50 -9.28 -3.15
CA ARG A 91 -10.48 -8.28 -2.72
C ARG A 91 -9.87 -7.03 -2.10
N SER A 92 -8.60 -7.07 -1.74
CA SER A 92 -7.98 -5.98 -0.98
C SER A 92 -6.57 -5.71 -1.44
N LEU A 93 -6.23 -4.43 -1.47
CA LEU A 93 -4.91 -3.95 -1.84
C LEU A 93 -4.32 -3.16 -0.67
N PHE A 94 -3.15 -3.59 -0.20
CA PHE A 94 -2.38 -2.79 0.75
C PHE A 94 -1.67 -1.68 -0.01
N VAL A 95 -1.72 -0.46 0.50
CA VAL A 95 -1.03 0.70 -0.07
C VAL A 95 -0.24 1.41 1.02
N ALA A 96 0.95 1.87 0.66
CA ALA A 96 1.79 2.64 1.57
C ALA A 96 2.50 3.74 0.80
N SER A 97 2.83 4.83 1.49
CA SER A 97 3.76 5.82 0.96
C SER A 97 4.96 5.89 1.89
N ILE A 98 6.14 6.04 1.30
CA ILE A 98 7.39 6.17 2.02
C ILE A 98 8.13 7.42 1.56
N GLU A 99 9.12 7.87 2.36
CA GLU A 99 9.99 8.97 1.98
C GLU A 99 10.72 8.63 0.68
N PRO A 100 11.03 9.64 -0.15
CA PRO A 100 11.73 9.40 -1.41
C PRO A 100 13.17 8.96 -1.16
N ASN A 101 13.75 8.27 -2.15
CA ASN A 101 15.14 7.80 -2.14
C ASN A 101 15.45 6.73 -1.10
N GLU A 102 14.43 6.14 -0.49
CA GLU A 102 14.60 4.99 0.37
C GLU A 102 14.71 3.70 -0.45
N ASP A 103 15.31 2.67 0.13
CA ASP A 103 15.37 1.35 -0.49
C ASP A 103 14.00 0.68 -0.36
N TYR A 104 13.14 0.87 -1.38
CA TYR A 104 11.79 0.33 -1.37
C TYR A 104 11.76 -1.20 -1.38
N PHE A 105 12.78 -1.85 -1.94
CA PHE A 105 12.86 -3.30 -1.94
C PHE A 105 13.03 -3.83 -0.50
N LYS A 106 13.94 -3.24 0.27
CA LYS A 106 14.09 -3.58 1.68
C LYS A 106 12.82 -3.31 2.46
N MET A 107 12.13 -2.21 2.14
CA MET A 107 10.87 -1.86 2.80
C MET A 107 9.81 -2.93 2.53
N ILE A 108 9.68 -3.38 1.29
CA ILE A 108 8.75 -4.46 0.92
C ILE A 108 9.09 -5.74 1.69
N LEU A 109 10.37 -6.07 1.83
CA LEU A 109 10.81 -7.26 2.59
C LEU A 109 10.44 -7.16 4.08
N LYS A 110 10.39 -5.97 4.65
CA LYS A 110 9.94 -5.77 6.04
C LYS A 110 8.42 -5.85 6.17
N ILE A 111 7.69 -5.35 5.18
CA ILE A 111 6.23 -5.27 5.20
C ILE A 111 5.58 -6.64 4.98
N LYS A 112 6.07 -7.41 4.03
CA LYS A 112 5.45 -8.69 3.64
C LYS A 112 5.23 -9.67 4.78
N PRO A 113 6.16 -9.89 5.72
CA PRO A 113 5.90 -10.81 6.83
C PRO A 113 4.72 -10.40 7.70
N LEU A 114 4.50 -9.10 7.91
CA LEU A 114 3.35 -8.63 8.69
C LEU A 114 2.05 -8.89 7.95
N ILE A 115 2.03 -8.70 6.63
CA ILE A 115 0.87 -9.02 5.80
C ILE A 115 0.57 -10.51 5.88
N LEU A 116 1.57 -11.37 5.74
CA LEU A 116 1.38 -12.82 5.81
C LEU A 116 0.84 -13.25 7.17
N ASN A 117 1.29 -12.63 8.25
CA ASN A 117 0.78 -12.95 9.58
C ASN A 117 -0.69 -12.58 9.74
N ILE A 118 -1.10 -11.41 9.24
CA ILE A 118 -2.50 -10.99 9.34
C ILE A 118 -3.41 -11.87 8.47
N LEU A 119 -2.93 -12.34 7.32
CA LEU A 119 -3.71 -13.19 6.43
C LEU A 119 -3.91 -14.61 6.97
N LYS A 120 -3.10 -15.02 7.93
CA LYS A 120 -3.23 -16.34 8.58
C LYS A 120 -4.24 -16.34 9.73
N GLU A 121 -4.67 -15.19 10.18
CA GLU A 121 -5.63 -15.07 11.29
C GLU A 121 -7.06 -15.40 10.87
#